data_0da9b3bd6b18eba740b8cdaf548297b7
#
_entry.id   0da9b3bd6b18eba740b8cdaf548297b7
#
_cell.length_a   1.000
_cell.length_b   1.000
_cell.length_c   1.000
_cell.angle_alpha   90.00
_cell.angle_beta   90.00
_cell.angle_gamma   90.00
#
_symmetry.space_group_name_H-M   'P 1'
#
loop_
_entity.id
_entity.type
_entity.pdbx_description
1 polymer ?
#
loop_
_entity_poly.entity_id
_entity_poly.type
_entity_poly.pdbx_seq_one_letter_code
_entity_poly.pdbx_strand_id
1 'polypeptide(L)'
;MTVNIRPATTQDIDSLVLLEKTFLNDELASSAMGLEGQAFGRSELTELVTRHWVVVAEDKGRIIGYVIAGRWAFFETWPVYRTLLNRLAKAEWDGPKLTKQNTCQYGPIWIDEHYRGQGIFEALVKGIYQQLAPHFAYAVTFIAEENERSFAAHTQKATMQVVDFFTVSARDYYLMVARTQA
;
A
#
# COMPACT_ATOMS: atom_id res chain seq x y z
N MET A 1 6.18 -17.55 17.01
CA MET A 1 5.08 -17.15 16.13
C MET A 1 5.20 -17.87 14.79
N THR A 2 4.10 -18.42 14.29
CA THR A 2 4.12 -19.26 13.11
C THR A 2 3.75 -18.51 11.82
N VAL A 3 3.72 -17.18 11.89
CA VAL A 3 3.36 -16.35 10.73
C VAL A 3 4.51 -16.31 9.74
N ASN A 4 4.21 -16.67 8.50
CA ASN A 4 5.17 -16.67 7.41
C ASN A 4 4.91 -15.48 6.49
N ILE A 5 5.94 -14.68 6.24
CA ILE A 5 5.88 -13.54 5.32
C ILE A 5 6.50 -13.96 4.00
N ARG A 6 5.73 -13.89 2.92
CA ARG A 6 6.20 -14.36 1.60
C ARG A 6 5.52 -13.57 0.47
N PRO A 7 6.11 -13.57 -0.74
CA PRO A 7 5.40 -13.05 -1.91
C PRO A 7 4.15 -13.88 -2.18
N ALA A 8 3.11 -13.21 -2.65
CA ALA A 8 1.88 -13.89 -3.08
C ALA A 8 2.12 -14.65 -4.38
N THR A 9 1.38 -15.73 -4.56
CA THR A 9 1.37 -16.50 -5.79
C THR A 9 -0.04 -16.52 -6.38
N THR A 10 -0.18 -17.06 -7.58
CA THR A 10 -1.50 -17.17 -8.23
C THR A 10 -2.48 -18.02 -7.42
N GLN A 11 -1.96 -18.90 -6.56
CA GLN A 11 -2.81 -19.72 -5.67
C GLN A 11 -3.46 -18.89 -4.56
N ASP A 12 -2.96 -17.69 -4.29
CA ASP A 12 -3.50 -16.81 -3.26
C ASP A 12 -4.63 -15.90 -3.76
N ILE A 13 -4.87 -15.85 -5.06
CA ILE A 13 -5.79 -14.87 -5.66
C ILE A 13 -7.20 -15.01 -5.14
N ASP A 14 -7.73 -16.23 -4.99
CA ASP A 14 -9.08 -16.44 -4.46
C ASP A 14 -9.24 -15.85 -3.06
N SER A 15 -8.25 -16.07 -2.20
CA SER A 15 -8.26 -15.52 -0.85
C SER A 15 -8.16 -14.00 -0.87
N LEU A 16 -7.31 -13.44 -1.72
CA LEU A 16 -7.13 -11.99 -1.82
C LEU A 16 -8.40 -11.30 -2.34
N VAL A 17 -9.10 -11.90 -3.30
CA VAL A 17 -10.38 -11.37 -3.79
C VAL A 17 -11.39 -11.26 -2.65
N LEU A 18 -11.50 -12.31 -1.85
CA LEU A 18 -12.44 -12.34 -0.73
C LEU A 18 -12.05 -11.30 0.34
N LEU A 19 -10.78 -11.21 0.67
CA LEU A 19 -10.29 -10.27 1.67
C LEU A 19 -10.48 -8.82 1.25
N GLU A 20 -10.23 -8.49 -0.03
CA GLU A 20 -10.45 -7.14 -0.55
C GLU A 20 -11.92 -6.73 -0.42
N LYS A 21 -12.84 -7.62 -0.76
CA LYS A 21 -14.27 -7.35 -0.61
C LYS A 21 -14.68 -7.19 0.84
N THR A 22 -14.17 -8.05 1.70
CA THR A 22 -14.61 -8.12 3.11
C THR A 22 -14.09 -6.92 3.91
N PHE A 23 -12.85 -6.48 3.64
CA PHE A 23 -12.17 -5.48 4.45
C PHE A 23 -11.91 -4.16 3.71
N LEU A 24 -12.69 -3.87 2.68
CA LEU A 24 -12.55 -2.67 1.87
C LEU A 24 -12.45 -1.38 2.69
N ASN A 25 -13.22 -1.30 3.78
CA ASN A 25 -13.29 -0.12 4.62
C ASN A 25 -12.50 -0.25 5.93
N ASP A 26 -11.64 -1.26 6.03
CA ASP A 26 -10.77 -1.40 7.21
C ASP A 26 -9.76 -0.25 7.23
N GLU A 27 -9.51 0.31 8.42
CA GLU A 27 -8.67 1.48 8.57
C GLU A 27 -7.25 1.29 8.05
N LEU A 28 -6.68 0.09 8.21
CA LEU A 28 -5.33 -0.18 7.71
C LEU A 28 -5.30 -0.45 6.20
N ALA A 29 -6.38 -0.98 5.66
CA ALA A 29 -6.51 -1.18 4.23
C ALA A 29 -6.99 0.08 3.51
N SER A 30 -7.45 1.07 4.26
CA SER A 30 -8.02 2.30 3.73
C SER A 30 -7.09 2.95 2.72
N SER A 31 -7.60 3.21 1.57
CA SER A 31 -6.86 3.85 0.51
C SER A 31 -7.87 4.32 -0.53
N ALA A 32 -7.38 4.57 -1.73
CA ALA A 32 -8.21 4.95 -2.86
C ALA A 32 -9.37 3.99 -3.08
N MET A 33 -9.19 2.72 -2.82
CA MET A 33 -10.26 1.74 -3.09
C MET A 33 -11.44 1.96 -2.16
N GLY A 34 -11.20 2.24 -0.87
CA GLY A 34 -12.27 2.61 0.06
C GLY A 34 -12.97 3.88 -0.36
N LEU A 35 -12.20 4.87 -0.80
CA LEU A 35 -12.74 6.14 -1.27
C LEU A 35 -13.60 5.94 -2.52
N GLU A 36 -13.13 5.14 -3.46
CA GLU A 36 -13.83 4.88 -4.71
C GLU A 36 -15.00 3.91 -4.54
N GLY A 37 -15.10 3.26 -3.39
CA GLY A 37 -16.14 2.26 -3.15
C GLY A 37 -15.93 0.96 -3.89
N GLN A 38 -14.72 0.70 -4.35
CA GLN A 38 -14.42 -0.48 -5.17
C GLN A 38 -13.22 -1.23 -4.61
N ALA A 39 -13.35 -2.55 -4.52
CA ALA A 39 -12.25 -3.44 -4.22
C ALA A 39 -11.53 -3.84 -5.50
N PHE A 40 -10.26 -4.24 -5.39
CA PHE A 40 -9.59 -4.90 -6.51
C PHE A 40 -10.28 -6.25 -6.76
N GLY A 41 -10.66 -6.48 -8.01
CA GLY A 41 -11.23 -7.74 -8.42
C GLY A 41 -10.17 -8.74 -8.85
N ARG A 42 -10.63 -9.89 -9.34
CA ARG A 42 -9.74 -10.98 -9.75
C ARG A 42 -8.74 -10.55 -10.83
N SER A 43 -9.20 -9.79 -11.82
CA SER A 43 -8.34 -9.32 -12.91
C SER A 43 -7.20 -8.44 -12.39
N GLU A 44 -7.55 -7.45 -11.56
CA GLU A 44 -6.56 -6.53 -10.98
C GLU A 44 -5.59 -7.26 -10.05
N LEU A 45 -6.09 -8.17 -9.21
CA LEU A 45 -5.23 -8.91 -8.29
C LEU A 45 -4.32 -9.88 -9.04
N THR A 46 -4.79 -10.49 -10.13
CA THR A 46 -3.95 -11.33 -10.97
C THR A 46 -2.81 -10.51 -11.56
N GLU A 47 -3.10 -9.33 -12.07
CA GLU A 47 -2.06 -8.44 -12.60
C GLU A 47 -1.07 -8.02 -11.52
N LEU A 48 -1.59 -7.65 -10.34
CA LEU A 48 -0.72 -7.22 -9.22
C LEU A 48 0.21 -8.35 -8.77
N VAL A 49 -0.30 -9.56 -8.65
CA VAL A 49 0.50 -10.71 -8.23
C VAL A 49 1.52 -11.11 -9.29
N THR A 50 1.17 -11.06 -10.57
CA THR A 50 2.03 -11.57 -11.65
C THR A 50 2.98 -10.53 -12.21
N ARG A 51 2.62 -9.24 -12.17
CA ARG A 51 3.38 -8.16 -12.82
C ARG A 51 3.83 -7.04 -11.89
N HIS A 52 3.31 -7.03 -10.69
CA HIS A 52 3.66 -6.04 -9.67
C HIS A 52 4.09 -6.78 -8.40
N TRP A 53 3.72 -6.28 -7.23
CA TRP A 53 4.20 -6.85 -5.98
C TRP A 53 3.06 -6.99 -4.98
N VAL A 54 2.92 -8.19 -4.42
CA VAL A 54 2.02 -8.46 -3.31
C VAL A 54 2.78 -9.36 -2.34
N VAL A 55 2.83 -8.96 -1.08
CA VAL A 55 3.43 -9.76 -0.01
C VAL A 55 2.33 -10.13 0.96
N VAL A 56 2.28 -11.37 1.37
CA VAL A 56 1.26 -11.89 2.28
C VAL A 56 1.89 -12.37 3.59
N ALA A 57 1.08 -12.30 4.64
CA ALA A 57 1.37 -12.92 5.92
C ALA A 57 0.42 -14.11 6.07
N GLU A 58 0.97 -15.28 6.27
CA GLU A 58 0.22 -16.54 6.33
C GLU A 58 0.42 -17.20 7.67
N ASP A 59 -0.67 -17.66 8.28
CA ASP A 59 -0.64 -18.46 9.49
C ASP A 59 -1.48 -19.70 9.27
N LYS A 60 -0.84 -20.87 9.36
CA LYS A 60 -1.51 -22.18 9.23
C LYS A 60 -2.33 -22.29 7.95
N GLY A 61 -1.75 -21.84 6.84
CA GLY A 61 -2.40 -21.92 5.52
C GLY A 61 -3.44 -20.83 5.25
N ARG A 62 -3.63 -19.89 6.17
CA ARG A 62 -4.60 -18.80 6.02
C ARG A 62 -3.88 -17.46 5.90
N ILE A 63 -4.27 -16.64 4.95
CA ILE A 63 -3.73 -15.29 4.82
C ILE A 63 -4.37 -14.40 5.88
N ILE A 64 -3.53 -13.83 6.75
CA ILE A 64 -3.97 -12.96 7.85
C ILE A 64 -3.50 -11.51 7.67
N GLY A 65 -2.82 -11.24 6.57
CA GLY A 65 -2.41 -9.89 6.21
C GLY A 65 -1.80 -9.87 4.83
N TYR A 66 -1.81 -8.70 4.20
CA TYR A 66 -1.16 -8.50 2.91
C TYR A 66 -0.84 -7.03 2.68
N VAL A 67 0.09 -6.78 1.78
CA VAL A 67 0.41 -5.44 1.31
C VAL A 67 0.62 -5.49 -0.20
N ILE A 68 0.14 -4.47 -0.88
CA ILE A 68 0.18 -4.36 -2.34
C ILE A 68 1.04 -3.17 -2.73
N ALA A 69 1.79 -3.29 -3.81
CA ALA A 69 2.51 -2.18 -4.42
C ALA A 69 2.57 -2.40 -5.93
N GLY A 70 2.69 -1.32 -6.69
CA GLY A 70 2.74 -1.44 -8.13
C GLY A 70 3.18 -0.18 -8.83
N ARG A 71 3.41 -0.31 -10.13
CA ARG A 71 3.77 0.81 -11.00
C ARG A 71 2.56 1.71 -11.22
N TRP A 72 2.82 2.98 -11.41
CA TRP A 72 1.76 3.97 -11.60
C TRP A 72 0.85 3.67 -12.77
N ALA A 73 1.36 3.07 -13.84
CA ALA A 73 0.54 2.71 -15.01
C ALA A 73 -0.66 1.86 -14.64
N PHE A 74 -0.54 1.00 -13.63
CA PHE A 74 -1.66 0.20 -13.13
C PHE A 74 -2.69 1.08 -12.43
N PHE A 75 -2.23 2.02 -11.58
CA PHE A 75 -3.11 2.81 -10.71
C PHE A 75 -3.72 4.02 -11.41
N GLU A 76 -3.14 4.50 -12.50
CA GLU A 76 -3.57 5.72 -13.19
C GLU A 76 -5.02 5.67 -13.73
N THR A 77 -5.63 4.48 -13.81
CA THR A 77 -7.01 4.35 -14.23
C THR A 77 -8.00 4.95 -13.22
N TRP A 78 -7.59 5.10 -11.95
CA TRP A 78 -8.43 5.71 -10.92
C TRP A 78 -8.07 7.18 -10.73
N PRO A 79 -9.09 8.07 -10.67
CA PRO A 79 -8.82 9.53 -10.61
C PRO A 79 -7.97 9.98 -9.45
N VAL A 80 -8.10 9.36 -8.27
CA VAL A 80 -7.34 9.76 -7.09
C VAL A 80 -5.84 9.61 -7.32
N TYR A 81 -5.41 8.58 -8.02
CA TYR A 81 -3.99 8.37 -8.31
C TYR A 81 -3.46 9.38 -9.31
N ARG A 82 -4.28 9.84 -10.26
CA ARG A 82 -3.88 10.92 -11.17
C ARG A 82 -3.67 12.23 -10.41
N THR A 83 -4.56 12.53 -9.46
CA THR A 83 -4.38 13.70 -8.60
C THR A 83 -3.11 13.59 -7.79
N LEU A 84 -2.86 12.41 -7.20
CA LEU A 84 -1.64 12.17 -6.44
C LEU A 84 -0.40 12.41 -7.31
N LEU A 85 -0.37 11.88 -8.52
CA LEU A 85 0.77 12.03 -9.42
C LEU A 85 1.03 13.48 -9.80
N ASN A 86 -0.01 14.27 -9.98
CA ASN A 86 0.14 15.71 -10.25
C ASN A 86 0.78 16.42 -9.04
N ARG A 87 0.41 16.02 -7.83
CA ARG A 87 0.99 16.58 -6.61
C ARG A 87 2.43 16.10 -6.41
N LEU A 88 2.70 14.83 -6.72
CA LEU A 88 4.02 14.23 -6.59
C LEU A 88 5.07 15.03 -7.36
N ALA A 89 4.76 15.45 -8.57
CA ALA A 89 5.67 16.21 -9.42
C ALA A 89 6.04 17.57 -8.81
N LYS A 90 5.23 18.08 -7.89
CA LYS A 90 5.40 19.37 -7.24
C LYS A 90 5.87 19.26 -5.79
N ALA A 91 5.96 18.05 -5.25
CA ALA A 91 6.30 17.84 -3.86
C ALA A 91 7.74 18.29 -3.57
N GLU A 92 7.91 19.02 -2.48
CA GLU A 92 9.22 19.43 -1.99
C GLU A 92 9.49 18.70 -0.69
N TRP A 93 10.65 18.06 -0.61
CA TRP A 93 11.04 17.30 0.56
C TRP A 93 12.57 17.23 0.64
N ASP A 94 13.08 16.72 1.74
CA ASP A 94 14.52 16.56 1.97
C ASP A 94 15.07 15.34 1.24
N GLY A 95 15.07 15.40 -0.08
CA GLY A 95 15.53 14.31 -0.94
C GLY A 95 15.45 14.70 -2.42
N PRO A 96 15.81 13.76 -3.32
CA PRO A 96 15.74 14.01 -4.75
C PRO A 96 14.29 14.22 -5.21
N LYS A 97 14.15 14.82 -6.39
CA LYS A 97 12.82 15.03 -6.97
C LYS A 97 12.13 13.70 -7.20
N LEU A 98 10.88 13.60 -6.76
CA LEU A 98 10.06 12.41 -6.92
C LEU A 98 9.46 12.39 -8.34
N THR A 99 9.58 11.25 -9.02
CA THR A 99 9.10 11.05 -10.38
C THR A 99 8.35 9.73 -10.48
N LYS A 100 7.68 9.52 -11.59
CA LYS A 100 7.06 8.22 -11.89
C LYS A 100 8.08 7.10 -12.01
N GLN A 101 9.30 7.42 -12.41
CA GLN A 101 10.35 6.43 -12.65
C GLN A 101 11.03 5.98 -11.36
N ASN A 102 11.19 6.88 -10.38
CA ASN A 102 11.87 6.53 -9.13
C ASN A 102 10.92 6.19 -7.99
N THR A 103 9.60 6.24 -8.24
CA THR A 103 8.58 5.95 -7.24
C THR A 103 7.61 4.86 -7.73
N CYS A 104 6.95 4.22 -6.77
CA CYS A 104 5.83 3.32 -7.03
C CYS A 104 4.74 3.59 -6.00
N GLN A 105 3.52 3.13 -6.28
CA GLN A 105 2.44 3.17 -5.31
C GLN A 105 2.62 2.04 -4.31
N TYR A 106 2.57 2.37 -3.04
CA TYR A 106 2.51 1.43 -1.92
C TYR A 106 1.11 1.49 -1.32
N GLY A 107 0.55 0.34 -1.00
CA GLY A 107 -0.77 0.21 -0.38
C GLY A 107 -1.82 -0.22 -1.39
N PRO A 108 -2.90 -0.81 -0.90
CA PRO A 108 -3.27 -0.93 0.52
C PRO A 108 -2.46 -1.96 1.29
N ILE A 109 -2.55 -1.86 2.61
CA ILE A 109 -2.06 -2.88 3.55
C ILE A 109 -3.19 -3.23 4.51
N TRP A 110 -3.34 -4.51 4.80
CA TRP A 110 -4.35 -5.00 5.71
C TRP A 110 -3.77 -6.09 6.62
N ILE A 111 -4.19 -6.09 7.88
CA ILE A 111 -3.83 -7.12 8.85
C ILE A 111 -5.09 -7.46 9.63
N ASP A 112 -5.39 -8.76 9.76
CA ASP A 112 -6.49 -9.27 10.57
C ASP A 112 -6.40 -8.69 11.99
N GLU A 113 -7.52 -8.19 12.51
CA GLU A 113 -7.54 -7.51 13.81
C GLU A 113 -7.01 -8.38 14.95
N HIS A 114 -7.18 -9.70 14.85
CA HIS A 114 -6.69 -10.63 15.87
C HIS A 114 -5.18 -10.81 15.86
N TYR A 115 -4.51 -10.31 14.83
CA TYR A 115 -3.05 -10.42 14.64
C TYR A 115 -2.33 -9.08 14.79
N ARG A 116 -3.05 -8.00 15.06
CA ARG A 116 -2.45 -6.66 15.20
C ARG A 116 -1.65 -6.57 16.50
N GLY A 117 -0.64 -5.69 16.49
CA GLY A 117 0.22 -5.50 17.65
C GLY A 117 1.27 -6.59 17.86
N GLN A 118 1.51 -7.42 16.86
CA GLN A 118 2.43 -8.56 16.95
C GLN A 118 3.62 -8.44 16.00
N GLY A 119 3.87 -7.25 15.44
CA GLY A 119 5.01 -7.03 14.54
C GLY A 119 4.76 -7.43 13.09
N ILE A 120 3.54 -7.81 12.73
CA ILE A 120 3.23 -8.26 11.36
C ILE A 120 3.24 -7.08 10.39
N PHE A 121 2.78 -5.91 10.83
CA PHE A 121 2.83 -4.70 10.01
C PHE A 121 4.27 -4.42 9.56
N GLU A 122 5.19 -4.36 10.50
CA GLU A 122 6.61 -4.12 10.22
C GLU A 122 7.20 -5.19 9.30
N ALA A 123 6.82 -6.44 9.51
CA ALA A 123 7.31 -7.56 8.69
C ALA A 123 6.81 -7.47 7.24
N LEU A 124 5.55 -7.10 7.05
CA LEU A 124 4.98 -6.90 5.71
C LEU A 124 5.66 -5.73 5.01
N VAL A 125 5.82 -4.61 5.71
CA VAL A 125 6.49 -3.41 5.15
C VAL A 125 7.91 -3.75 4.73
N LYS A 126 8.67 -4.42 5.61
CA LYS A 126 10.03 -4.85 5.28
C LYS A 126 10.04 -5.75 4.04
N GLY A 127 9.12 -6.69 3.98
CA GLY A 127 9.01 -7.62 2.85
C GLY A 127 8.74 -6.90 1.54
N ILE A 128 7.76 -5.98 1.52
CA ILE A 128 7.44 -5.27 0.29
C ILE A 128 8.56 -4.29 -0.11
N TYR A 129 9.19 -3.61 0.84
CA TYR A 129 10.32 -2.73 0.53
C TYR A 129 11.48 -3.50 -0.09
N GLN A 130 11.77 -4.68 0.41
CA GLN A 130 12.82 -5.55 -0.16
C GLN A 130 12.51 -5.93 -1.61
N GLN A 131 11.24 -6.19 -1.93
CA GLN A 131 10.82 -6.50 -3.29
C GLN A 131 10.90 -5.28 -4.20
N LEU A 132 10.63 -4.09 -3.69
CA LEU A 132 10.60 -2.86 -4.46
C LEU A 132 11.99 -2.26 -4.70
N ALA A 133 12.91 -2.43 -3.76
CA ALA A 133 14.20 -1.74 -3.77
C ALA A 133 15.01 -1.92 -5.06
N PRO A 134 15.02 -3.09 -5.73
CA PRO A 134 15.74 -3.23 -7.01
C PRO A 134 15.14 -2.42 -8.15
N HIS A 135 13.91 -1.94 -8.01
CA HIS A 135 13.16 -1.27 -9.08
C HIS A 135 12.91 0.21 -8.80
N PHE A 136 12.71 0.59 -7.54
CA PHE A 136 12.34 1.95 -7.17
C PHE A 136 13.05 2.37 -5.90
N ALA A 137 13.54 3.61 -5.89
CA ALA A 137 14.17 4.18 -4.70
C ALA A 137 13.14 4.56 -3.63
N TYR A 138 11.89 4.87 -4.02
CA TYR A 138 10.88 5.42 -3.12
C TYR A 138 9.53 4.74 -3.30
N ALA A 139 8.86 4.51 -2.17
CA ALA A 139 7.48 4.04 -2.10
C ALA A 139 6.60 5.22 -1.68
N VAL A 140 5.49 5.43 -2.36
CA VAL A 140 4.60 6.57 -2.16
C VAL A 140 3.19 6.06 -1.87
N THR A 141 2.53 6.71 -0.92
CA THR A 141 1.13 6.44 -0.63
C THR A 141 0.40 7.70 -0.24
N PHE A 142 -0.90 7.58 -0.05
CA PHE A 142 -1.70 8.64 0.54
C PHE A 142 -2.58 8.02 1.63
N ILE A 143 -2.80 8.81 2.68
CA ILE A 143 -3.59 8.37 3.83
C ILE A 143 -4.55 9.49 4.17
N ALA A 144 -5.84 9.14 4.34
CA ALA A 144 -6.85 10.11 4.72
C ALA A 144 -6.48 10.75 6.06
N GLU A 145 -6.65 12.06 6.16
CA GLU A 145 -6.31 12.81 7.37
C GLU A 145 -7.03 12.24 8.59
N GLU A 146 -8.26 11.81 8.44
CA GLU A 146 -9.07 11.23 9.51
C GLU A 146 -8.64 9.82 9.91
N ASN A 147 -7.80 9.15 9.10
CA ASN A 147 -7.33 7.79 9.40
C ASN A 147 -6.06 7.85 10.24
N GLU A 148 -6.22 8.30 11.50
CA GLU A 148 -5.10 8.51 12.43
C GLU A 148 -4.31 7.24 12.70
N ARG A 149 -4.97 6.11 12.74
CA ARG A 149 -4.35 4.82 13.02
C ARG A 149 -3.36 4.42 11.91
N SER A 150 -3.79 4.53 10.67
CA SER A 150 -2.93 4.26 9.51
C SER A 150 -1.77 5.25 9.44
N PHE A 151 -2.05 6.52 9.67
CA PHE A 151 -1.02 7.56 9.70
C PHE A 151 0.06 7.25 10.75
N ALA A 152 -0.34 6.92 11.98
CA ALA A 152 0.60 6.60 13.04
C ALA A 152 1.43 5.35 12.70
N ALA A 153 0.81 4.32 12.18
CA ALA A 153 1.52 3.09 11.80
C ALA A 153 2.57 3.38 10.72
N HIS A 154 2.21 4.15 9.70
CA HIS A 154 3.12 4.42 8.58
C HIS A 154 4.26 5.37 8.95
N THR A 155 3.99 6.37 9.79
CA THR A 155 5.06 7.29 10.23
C THR A 155 6.00 6.63 11.23
N GLN A 156 5.49 5.78 12.11
CA GLN A 156 6.28 5.20 13.19
C GLN A 156 6.95 3.88 12.82
N LYS A 157 6.35 3.09 11.93
CA LYS A 157 6.78 1.72 11.66
C LYS A 157 7.14 1.44 10.20
N ALA A 158 6.81 2.35 9.28
CA ALA A 158 7.09 2.18 7.85
C ALA A 158 8.04 3.26 7.32
N THR A 159 8.62 4.07 8.18
CA THR A 159 9.56 5.16 7.85
C THR A 159 9.01 6.18 6.85
N MET A 160 7.71 6.31 6.78
CA MET A 160 7.09 7.28 5.88
C MET A 160 7.08 8.68 6.45
N GLN A 161 7.29 9.67 5.58
CA GLN A 161 7.17 11.08 5.94
C GLN A 161 6.17 11.77 5.02
N VAL A 162 5.50 12.78 5.57
CA VAL A 162 4.55 13.61 4.84
C VAL A 162 5.32 14.58 3.95
N VAL A 163 4.99 14.63 2.67
CA VAL A 163 5.63 15.56 1.73
C VAL A 163 4.62 16.53 1.11
N ASP A 164 3.33 16.28 1.23
CA ASP A 164 2.30 17.19 0.72
C ASP A 164 0.93 16.81 1.29
N PHE A 165 -0.06 17.62 0.97
CA PHE A 165 -1.48 17.42 1.29
C PHE A 165 -2.29 17.64 0.01
N PHE A 166 -3.37 16.90 -0.14
CA PHE A 166 -4.27 17.13 -1.28
C PHE A 166 -5.69 16.70 -0.93
N THR A 167 -6.64 17.17 -1.73
CA THR A 167 -8.06 16.92 -1.52
C THR A 167 -8.66 16.26 -2.76
N VAL A 168 -9.44 15.21 -2.55
CA VAL A 168 -10.22 14.55 -3.60
C VAL A 168 -11.61 14.30 -3.04
N SER A 169 -12.64 14.71 -3.77
CA SER A 169 -14.05 14.51 -3.39
C SER A 169 -14.33 14.99 -1.96
N ALA A 170 -13.83 16.19 -1.63
CA ALA A 170 -14.00 16.85 -0.33
C ALA A 170 -13.34 16.09 0.84
N ARG A 171 -12.45 15.18 0.57
CA ARG A 171 -11.69 14.45 1.59
C ARG A 171 -10.21 14.79 1.48
N ASP A 172 -9.59 15.04 2.63
CA ASP A 172 -8.20 15.47 2.70
C ASP A 172 -7.26 14.29 2.95
N TYR A 173 -6.10 14.34 2.30
CA TYR A 173 -5.11 13.27 2.36
C TYR A 173 -3.72 13.81 2.59
N TYR A 174 -2.91 13.05 3.32
CA TYR A 174 -1.46 13.21 3.35
C TYR A 174 -0.85 12.46 2.18
N LEU A 175 0.08 13.11 1.48
CA LEU A 175 0.95 12.44 0.51
C LEU A 175 2.24 12.06 1.25
N MET A 176 2.58 10.79 1.22
CA MET A 176 3.67 10.25 2.04
C MET A 176 4.67 9.47 1.21
N VAL A 177 5.93 9.51 1.62
CA VAL A 177 7.01 8.82 0.92
C VAL A 177 7.95 8.15 1.91
N ALA A 178 8.49 7.00 1.50
CA ALA A 178 9.55 6.29 2.21
C ALA A 178 10.64 5.85 1.25
N ARG A 179 11.86 5.73 1.75
CA ARG A 179 12.94 5.07 1.01
C ARG A 179 12.73 3.57 1.10
N THR A 180 12.90 2.87 -0.02
CA THR A 180 12.77 1.40 -0.05
C THR A 180 13.99 0.72 0.56
N GLN A 181 15.12 1.44 0.66
CA GLN A 181 16.33 0.98 1.36
C GLN A 181 16.69 1.98 2.45
N ALA A 182 17.15 1.44 3.56
CA ALA A 182 17.60 2.24 4.69
C ALA A 182 18.90 2.99 4.34
#